data_5b20a04dc5d401165953df1eaad317d4
#
_entry.id   5b20a04dc5d401165953df1eaad317d4
#
_cell.length_a   1.000
_cell.length_b   1.000
_cell.length_c   1.000
_cell.angle_alpha   90.00
_cell.angle_beta   90.00
_cell.angle_gamma   90.00
#
_symmetry.space_group_name_H-M   'P 1'
#
loop_
_entity.id
_entity.type
_entity.pdbx_description
1 polymer ?
#
loop_
_entity_poly.entity_id
_entity_poly.type
_entity_poly.pdbx_seq_one_letter_code
_entity_poly.pdbx_strand_id
1 'polypeptide(L)'
;MTQAEEPRLERVVVLEGGISSEREVSLLSGRGVKEALASKGLEVESWDPAVDSVGGLEEGAYDAAFIALHGTLGEDGSVQGLLNCIGLPYTGPGVTASAIAMDKELTKNIWRANGIPVPAGVRLTAAASDAELERAIAEFGADGVVVKPGHDGSSIGVTKLDRDALSLHSLRAALNAAAERDAAEVLVEEYIHGREFTVAILDGKALPVIEICAPEGSYDFQNKYYTDVVRYECPAKLPE
;
A
#
# COMPACT_ATOMS: atom_id res chain seq x y z
N MET A 1 14.94 -42.03 -9.22
CA MET A 1 14.63 -40.59 -9.27
C MET A 1 14.89 -40.07 -7.87
N THR A 2 16.05 -39.49 -7.66
CA THR A 2 16.41 -38.79 -6.40
C THR A 2 15.46 -37.61 -6.25
N GLN A 3 14.69 -37.57 -5.17
CA GLN A 3 14.00 -36.34 -4.75
C GLN A 3 15.10 -35.28 -4.60
N ALA A 4 15.02 -34.20 -5.39
CA ALA A 4 15.85 -33.06 -5.12
C ALA A 4 15.45 -32.56 -3.71
N GLU A 5 16.40 -32.53 -2.78
CA GLU A 5 16.19 -31.88 -1.50
C GLU A 5 15.76 -30.43 -1.78
N GLU A 6 14.64 -30.02 -1.21
CA GLU A 6 14.25 -28.62 -1.26
C GLU A 6 15.40 -27.78 -0.66
N PRO A 7 15.79 -26.67 -1.31
CA PRO A 7 16.87 -25.84 -0.79
C PRO A 7 16.50 -25.39 0.63
N ARG A 8 17.34 -25.75 1.59
CA ARG A 8 17.14 -25.36 2.97
C ARG A 8 17.50 -23.89 3.10
N LEU A 9 16.52 -23.07 3.51
CA LEU A 9 16.77 -21.68 3.86
C LEU A 9 17.57 -21.64 5.17
N GLU A 10 18.71 -20.97 5.18
CA GLU A 10 19.56 -20.78 6.35
C GLU A 10 19.79 -19.30 6.65
N ARG A 11 20.04 -18.47 5.62
CA ARG A 11 20.33 -17.06 5.73
C ARG A 11 19.29 -16.21 5.00
N VAL A 12 18.62 -15.32 5.72
CA VAL A 12 17.59 -14.42 5.19
C VAL A 12 17.96 -12.96 5.46
N VAL A 13 17.87 -12.12 4.44
CA VAL A 13 17.95 -10.68 4.62
C VAL A 13 16.54 -10.08 4.73
N VAL A 14 16.32 -9.24 5.74
CA VAL A 14 15.08 -8.47 5.89
C VAL A 14 15.32 -7.06 5.36
N LEU A 15 14.59 -6.70 4.31
CA LEU A 15 14.64 -5.37 3.71
C LEU A 15 13.69 -4.46 4.49
N GLU A 16 14.23 -3.48 5.21
CA GLU A 16 13.47 -2.61 6.11
C GLU A 16 13.93 -1.14 6.03
N GLY A 17 13.17 -0.23 6.59
CA GLY A 17 13.49 1.20 6.58
C GLY A 17 13.11 1.89 5.26
N GLY A 18 14.08 2.19 4.43
CA GLY A 18 13.86 2.86 3.13
C GLY A 18 13.66 4.37 3.24
N ILE A 19 13.27 4.98 2.13
CA ILE A 19 13.16 6.45 1.98
C ILE A 19 11.72 6.96 1.97
N SER A 20 10.74 6.06 2.05
CA SER A 20 9.32 6.44 2.01
C SER A 20 8.88 7.13 3.30
N SER A 21 7.70 7.74 3.25
CA SER A 21 7.04 8.31 4.43
C SER A 21 6.66 7.26 5.48
N GLU A 22 6.71 5.98 5.13
CA GLU A 22 6.36 4.84 5.97
C GLU A 22 7.60 4.18 6.62
N ARG A 23 8.77 4.85 6.58
CA ARG A 23 10.04 4.33 7.12
C ARG A 23 9.93 3.74 8.52
N GLU A 24 9.31 4.47 9.46
CA GLU A 24 9.17 4.02 10.85
C GLU A 24 8.34 2.75 10.97
N VAL A 25 7.27 2.65 10.17
CA VAL A 25 6.42 1.44 10.11
C VAL A 25 7.22 0.25 9.55
N SER A 26 8.02 0.50 8.51
CA SER A 26 8.89 -0.51 7.92
C SER A 26 9.92 -1.05 8.92
N LEU A 27 10.56 -0.18 9.70
CA LEU A 27 11.50 -0.59 10.76
C LEU A 27 10.83 -1.40 11.88
N LEU A 28 9.57 -1.06 12.23
CA LEU A 28 8.79 -1.84 13.20
C LEU A 28 8.44 -3.23 12.65
N SER A 29 7.95 -3.28 11.41
CA SER A 29 7.63 -4.54 10.71
C SER A 29 8.87 -5.43 10.59
N GLY A 30 9.99 -4.86 10.15
CA GLY A 30 11.26 -5.58 10.00
C GLY A 30 11.77 -6.15 11.31
N ARG A 31 11.63 -5.42 12.41
CA ARG A 31 12.00 -5.93 13.75
C ARG A 31 11.19 -7.18 14.10
N GLY A 32 9.87 -7.14 13.97
CA GLY A 32 9.02 -8.30 14.28
C GLY A 32 9.31 -9.49 13.37
N VAL A 33 9.57 -9.25 12.09
CA VAL A 33 9.96 -10.29 11.12
C VAL A 33 11.29 -10.93 11.50
N LYS A 34 12.32 -10.13 11.83
CA LYS A 34 13.65 -10.64 12.26
C LYS A 34 13.54 -11.52 13.50
N GLU A 35 12.81 -11.07 14.50
CA GLU A 35 12.57 -11.85 15.73
C GLU A 35 11.87 -13.19 15.42
N ALA A 36 10.85 -13.16 14.56
CA ALA A 36 10.10 -14.35 14.16
C ALA A 36 10.97 -15.35 13.38
N LEU A 37 11.75 -14.90 12.40
CA LEU A 37 12.64 -15.74 11.60
C LEU A 37 13.79 -16.31 12.45
N ALA A 38 14.41 -15.51 13.29
CA ALA A 38 15.45 -15.94 14.21
C ALA A 38 14.92 -17.01 15.19
N SER A 39 13.67 -16.88 15.67
CA SER A 39 13.04 -17.91 16.52
C SER A 39 12.84 -19.26 15.84
N LYS A 40 12.91 -19.29 14.50
CA LYS A 40 12.87 -20.52 13.69
C LYS A 40 14.25 -21.08 13.37
N GLY A 41 15.31 -20.46 13.89
CA GLY A 41 16.69 -20.90 13.71
C GLY A 41 17.37 -20.42 12.44
N LEU A 42 16.79 -19.41 11.76
CA LEU A 42 17.40 -18.77 10.60
C LEU A 42 18.43 -17.72 11.04
N GLU A 43 19.49 -17.58 10.28
CA GLU A 43 20.40 -16.44 10.36
C GLU A 43 19.76 -15.26 9.64
N VAL A 44 19.58 -14.13 10.33
CA VAL A 44 18.82 -13.00 9.82
C VAL A 44 19.61 -11.72 9.89
N GLU A 45 19.77 -11.05 8.77
CA GLU A 45 20.39 -9.74 8.66
C GLU A 45 19.39 -8.68 8.16
N SER A 46 19.73 -7.41 8.35
CA SER A 46 18.95 -6.28 7.82
C SER A 46 19.66 -5.66 6.62
N TRP A 47 18.88 -5.15 5.70
CA TRP A 47 19.35 -4.25 4.65
C TRP A 47 18.35 -3.08 4.52
N ASP A 48 18.87 -1.86 4.63
CA ASP A 48 18.10 -0.62 4.55
C ASP A 48 18.59 0.22 3.37
N PRO A 49 17.78 0.38 2.31
CA PRO A 49 18.20 1.12 1.10
C PRO A 49 18.48 2.60 1.34
N ALA A 50 18.15 3.15 2.50
CA ALA A 50 18.49 4.53 2.86
C ALA A 50 19.94 4.68 3.33
N VAL A 51 20.60 3.59 3.79
CA VAL A 51 21.93 3.63 4.40
C VAL A 51 22.88 2.60 3.82
N ASP A 52 22.39 1.46 3.33
CA ASP A 52 23.20 0.35 2.84
C ASP A 52 23.41 0.42 1.31
N SER A 53 24.53 -0.08 0.84
CA SER A 53 24.80 -0.19 -0.58
C SER A 53 24.14 -1.42 -1.20
N VAL A 54 23.80 -1.34 -2.50
CA VAL A 54 23.29 -2.51 -3.25
C VAL A 54 24.28 -3.68 -3.24
N GLY A 55 25.58 -3.42 -3.30
CA GLY A 55 26.61 -4.46 -3.23
C GLY A 55 26.52 -5.33 -1.98
N GLY A 56 26.04 -4.80 -0.86
CA GLY A 56 25.82 -5.57 0.36
C GLY A 56 24.82 -6.72 0.23
N LEU A 57 23.86 -6.61 -0.68
CA LEU A 57 22.91 -7.70 -0.96
C LEU A 57 23.57 -8.87 -1.71
N GLU A 58 24.50 -8.59 -2.63
CA GLU A 58 25.23 -9.62 -3.38
C GLU A 58 26.31 -10.28 -2.50
N GLU A 59 27.05 -9.49 -1.74
CA GLU A 59 28.13 -9.96 -0.87
C GLU A 59 27.63 -10.77 0.33
N GLY A 60 26.41 -10.49 0.80
CA GLY A 60 25.79 -11.16 1.94
C GLY A 60 25.48 -12.65 1.72
N ALA A 61 25.45 -13.13 0.47
CA ALA A 61 25.20 -14.53 0.11
C ALA A 61 23.93 -15.09 0.82
N TYR A 62 22.82 -14.40 0.68
CA TYR A 62 21.52 -14.78 1.28
C TYR A 62 20.79 -15.81 0.41
N ASP A 63 20.01 -16.67 1.05
CA ASP A 63 19.15 -17.65 0.37
C ASP A 63 17.83 -17.00 -0.08
N ALA A 64 17.33 -16.00 0.66
CA ALA A 64 16.13 -15.26 0.34
C ALA A 64 16.08 -13.87 1.00
N ALA A 65 15.25 -13.00 0.46
CA ALA A 65 14.92 -11.70 1.01
C ALA A 65 13.48 -11.67 1.53
N PHE A 66 13.28 -11.13 2.73
CA PHE A 66 11.96 -10.76 3.22
C PHE A 66 11.75 -9.27 3.05
N ILE A 67 10.80 -8.85 2.22
CA ILE A 67 10.49 -7.45 1.99
C ILE A 67 9.56 -6.97 3.09
N ALA A 68 10.09 -6.17 4.02
CA ALA A 68 9.36 -5.43 5.05
C ALA A 68 9.37 -3.92 4.78
N LEU A 69 9.83 -3.50 3.60
CA LEU A 69 9.72 -2.14 3.11
C LEU A 69 8.27 -1.79 2.81
N HIS A 70 7.89 -0.54 3.05
CA HIS A 70 6.57 0.01 2.73
C HIS A 70 6.71 1.20 1.76
N GLY A 71 5.68 1.39 0.94
CA GLY A 71 5.61 2.50 -0.01
C GLY A 71 6.68 2.44 -1.11
N THR A 72 7.20 3.60 -1.49
CA THR A 72 8.21 3.76 -2.55
C THR A 72 9.43 2.89 -2.28
N LEU A 73 9.95 2.27 -3.31
CA LEU A 73 10.96 1.22 -3.39
C LEU A 73 10.48 -0.16 -2.92
N GLY A 74 9.67 -0.24 -1.86
CA GLY A 74 9.25 -1.52 -1.26
C GLY A 74 8.08 -2.18 -1.98
N GLU A 75 7.10 -1.39 -2.43
CA GLU A 75 5.82 -1.87 -2.95
C GLU A 75 5.57 -1.49 -4.41
N ASP A 76 6.45 -0.73 -5.04
CA ASP A 76 6.32 -0.21 -6.42
C ASP A 76 7.01 -1.04 -7.51
N GLY A 77 7.62 -2.18 -7.15
CA GLY A 77 8.34 -3.04 -8.08
C GLY A 77 9.85 -2.76 -8.17
N SER A 78 10.34 -1.67 -7.58
CA SER A 78 11.74 -1.26 -7.67
C SER A 78 12.69 -2.27 -7.00
N VAL A 79 12.48 -2.57 -5.72
CA VAL A 79 13.31 -3.56 -5.00
C VAL A 79 13.12 -4.97 -5.56
N GLN A 80 11.91 -5.31 -6.00
CA GLN A 80 11.65 -6.59 -6.66
C GLN A 80 12.46 -6.75 -7.95
N GLY A 81 12.59 -5.65 -8.73
CA GLY A 81 13.44 -5.60 -9.92
C GLY A 81 14.91 -5.78 -9.61
N LEU A 82 15.41 -5.12 -8.57
CA LEU A 82 16.76 -5.29 -8.07
C LEU A 82 17.04 -6.74 -7.68
N LEU A 83 16.18 -7.33 -6.85
CA LEU A 83 16.33 -8.71 -6.38
C LEU A 83 16.29 -9.72 -7.54
N ASN A 84 15.44 -9.48 -8.56
CA ASN A 84 15.44 -10.27 -9.78
C ASN A 84 16.77 -10.18 -10.53
N CYS A 85 17.38 -8.99 -10.63
CA CYS A 85 18.65 -8.79 -11.33
C CYS A 85 19.81 -9.55 -10.67
N ILE A 86 19.82 -9.63 -9.34
CA ILE A 86 20.85 -10.39 -8.60
C ILE A 86 20.48 -11.84 -8.33
N GLY A 87 19.29 -12.28 -8.77
CA GLY A 87 18.85 -13.67 -8.63
C GLY A 87 18.48 -14.07 -7.19
N LEU A 88 18.19 -13.10 -6.29
CA LEU A 88 17.81 -13.37 -4.91
C LEU A 88 16.29 -13.56 -4.79
N PRO A 89 15.79 -14.75 -4.40
CA PRO A 89 14.37 -14.98 -4.15
C PRO A 89 13.82 -14.07 -3.04
N TYR A 90 12.57 -13.66 -3.15
CA TYR A 90 11.96 -12.74 -2.17
C TYR A 90 10.49 -13.04 -1.90
N THR A 91 9.99 -12.53 -0.77
CA THR A 91 8.58 -12.62 -0.38
C THR A 91 7.73 -11.56 -1.10
N GLY A 92 6.48 -11.93 -1.42
CA GLY A 92 5.50 -11.00 -1.99
C GLY A 92 5.37 -11.08 -3.51
N PRO A 93 4.64 -10.13 -4.11
CA PRO A 93 4.38 -10.10 -5.55
C PRO A 93 5.62 -9.66 -6.35
N GLY A 94 5.65 -10.02 -7.64
CA GLY A 94 6.71 -9.61 -8.56
C GLY A 94 6.57 -8.16 -9.05
N VAL A 95 7.56 -7.70 -9.83
CA VAL A 95 7.68 -6.32 -10.34
C VAL A 95 6.38 -5.76 -10.91
N THR A 96 5.79 -6.47 -11.88
CA THR A 96 4.60 -5.98 -12.59
C THR A 96 3.40 -5.83 -11.65
N ALA A 97 3.16 -6.80 -10.79
CA ALA A 97 2.03 -6.76 -9.85
C ALA A 97 2.21 -5.64 -8.82
N SER A 98 3.42 -5.46 -8.29
CA SER A 98 3.76 -4.38 -7.36
C SER A 98 3.56 -2.99 -8.01
N ALA A 99 4.11 -2.78 -9.20
CA ALA A 99 3.99 -1.51 -9.91
C ALA A 99 2.52 -1.16 -10.24
N ILE A 100 1.73 -2.14 -10.68
CA ILE A 100 0.30 -1.94 -10.93
C ILE A 100 -0.44 -1.61 -9.64
N ALA A 101 -0.19 -2.35 -8.55
CA ALA A 101 -0.89 -2.16 -7.28
C ALA A 101 -0.57 -0.82 -6.62
N MET A 102 0.62 -0.27 -6.83
CA MET A 102 1.01 1.04 -6.32
C MET A 102 0.28 2.18 -7.05
N ASP A 103 0.06 2.06 -8.36
CA ASP A 103 -0.69 3.03 -9.18
C ASP A 103 -2.19 2.76 -9.07
N LYS A 104 -2.89 3.61 -8.29
CA LYS A 104 -4.32 3.44 -8.01
C LYS A 104 -5.19 3.56 -9.26
N GLU A 105 -4.87 4.46 -10.18
CA GLU A 105 -5.67 4.62 -11.40
C GLU A 105 -5.46 3.46 -12.37
N LEU A 106 -4.21 2.99 -12.53
CA LEU A 106 -3.92 1.82 -13.33
C LEU A 106 -4.60 0.56 -12.76
N THR A 107 -4.53 0.37 -11.44
CA THR A 107 -5.24 -0.71 -10.74
C THR A 107 -6.75 -0.66 -11.04
N LYS A 108 -7.37 0.51 -10.88
CA LYS A 108 -8.81 0.70 -11.15
C LYS A 108 -9.16 0.43 -12.61
N ASN A 109 -8.32 0.83 -13.55
CA ASN A 109 -8.54 0.58 -14.97
C ASN A 109 -8.52 -0.93 -15.28
N ILE A 110 -7.59 -1.67 -14.68
CA ILE A 110 -7.53 -3.13 -14.79
C ILE A 110 -8.76 -3.77 -14.16
N TRP A 111 -9.19 -3.32 -12.99
CA TRP A 111 -10.38 -3.83 -12.32
C TRP A 111 -11.65 -3.58 -13.13
N ARG A 112 -11.85 -2.36 -13.65
CA ARG A 112 -12.98 -2.04 -14.56
C ARG A 112 -13.01 -2.96 -15.79
N ALA A 113 -11.86 -3.17 -16.41
CA ALA A 113 -11.74 -4.05 -17.57
C ALA A 113 -12.11 -5.51 -17.28
N ASN A 114 -12.00 -5.92 -16.01
CA ASN A 114 -12.37 -7.26 -15.53
C ASN A 114 -13.74 -7.30 -14.81
N GLY A 115 -14.55 -6.25 -14.89
CA GLY A 115 -15.90 -6.19 -14.31
C GLY A 115 -15.92 -6.07 -12.78
N ILE A 116 -14.79 -5.72 -12.14
CA ILE A 116 -14.71 -5.47 -10.70
C ILE A 116 -15.17 -4.04 -10.43
N PRO A 117 -16.16 -3.82 -9.55
CA PRO A 117 -16.62 -2.48 -9.20
C PRO A 117 -15.51 -1.63 -8.57
N VAL A 118 -15.43 -0.37 -9.00
CA VAL A 118 -14.52 0.62 -8.46
C VAL A 118 -15.23 1.95 -8.33
N PRO A 119 -14.86 2.83 -7.39
CA PRO A 119 -15.42 4.18 -7.29
C PRO A 119 -15.23 4.94 -8.60
N ALA A 120 -16.26 5.72 -8.98
CA ALA A 120 -16.13 6.68 -10.05
C ALA A 120 -15.24 7.84 -9.61
N GLY A 121 -14.53 8.46 -10.54
CA GLY A 121 -13.65 9.56 -10.20
C GLY A 121 -12.78 10.00 -11.35
N VAL A 122 -11.96 11.00 -11.09
CA VAL A 122 -11.07 11.63 -12.06
C VAL A 122 -9.68 11.81 -11.46
N ARG A 123 -8.68 11.73 -12.34
CA ARG A 123 -7.30 12.10 -12.04
C ARG A 123 -7.09 13.57 -12.34
N LEU A 124 -6.56 14.29 -11.37
CA LEU A 124 -6.22 15.71 -11.46
C LEU A 124 -4.77 15.95 -11.03
N THR A 125 -4.28 17.16 -11.22
CA THR A 125 -3.01 17.64 -10.68
C THR A 125 -3.24 18.90 -9.85
N ALA A 126 -2.26 19.35 -9.09
CA ALA A 126 -2.35 20.62 -8.36
C ALA A 126 -2.69 21.83 -9.27
N ALA A 127 -2.33 21.76 -10.56
CA ALA A 127 -2.59 22.81 -11.55
C ALA A 127 -4.01 22.76 -12.14
N ALA A 128 -4.87 21.81 -11.71
CA ALA A 128 -6.24 21.74 -12.22
C ALA A 128 -6.98 23.07 -12.03
N SER A 129 -7.71 23.49 -13.07
CA SER A 129 -8.49 24.72 -13.06
C SER A 129 -9.73 24.61 -12.17
N ASP A 130 -10.30 25.74 -11.76
CA ASP A 130 -11.55 25.75 -11.00
C ASP A 130 -12.70 25.09 -11.77
N ALA A 131 -12.74 25.23 -13.09
CA ALA A 131 -13.73 24.58 -13.94
C ALA A 131 -13.61 23.04 -13.96
N GLU A 132 -12.40 22.49 -13.78
CA GLU A 132 -12.18 21.05 -13.64
C GLU A 132 -12.65 20.56 -12.27
N LEU A 133 -12.39 21.33 -11.21
CA LEU A 133 -12.87 21.03 -9.87
C LEU A 133 -14.40 21.09 -9.77
N GLU A 134 -15.03 22.13 -10.35
CA GLU A 134 -16.49 22.25 -10.43
C GLU A 134 -17.13 21.07 -11.16
N ARG A 135 -16.50 20.59 -12.24
CA ARG A 135 -16.94 19.38 -12.94
C ARG A 135 -16.84 18.15 -12.05
N ALA A 136 -15.72 17.97 -11.34
CA ALA A 136 -15.55 16.85 -10.43
C ALA A 136 -16.60 16.87 -9.31
N ILE A 137 -16.90 18.05 -8.74
CA ILE A 137 -17.97 18.20 -7.74
C ILE A 137 -19.34 17.83 -8.33
N ALA A 138 -19.63 18.30 -9.53
CA ALA A 138 -20.93 18.06 -10.18
C ALA A 138 -21.12 16.58 -10.55
N GLU A 139 -20.06 15.89 -10.94
CA GLU A 139 -20.11 14.50 -11.41
C GLU A 139 -20.03 13.48 -10.27
N PHE A 140 -19.18 13.72 -9.25
CA PHE A 140 -18.87 12.73 -8.21
C PHE A 140 -19.30 13.14 -6.80
N GLY A 141 -19.70 14.39 -6.59
CA GLY A 141 -19.89 14.97 -5.25
C GLY A 141 -21.26 14.73 -4.62
N ALA A 142 -22.13 13.85 -5.17
CA ALA A 142 -23.48 13.63 -4.65
C ALA A 142 -23.53 13.30 -3.15
N ASP A 143 -22.61 12.45 -2.68
CA ASP A 143 -22.45 12.03 -1.29
C ASP A 143 -21.12 12.50 -0.67
N GLY A 144 -20.38 13.34 -1.40
CA GLY A 144 -19.04 13.78 -1.07
C GLY A 144 -17.97 13.15 -1.96
N VAL A 145 -16.72 13.50 -1.70
CA VAL A 145 -15.57 12.96 -2.44
C VAL A 145 -14.44 12.53 -1.51
N VAL A 146 -13.63 11.60 -2.00
CA VAL A 146 -12.33 11.25 -1.41
C VAL A 146 -11.22 11.75 -2.32
N VAL A 147 -10.31 12.54 -1.78
CA VAL A 147 -9.14 13.07 -2.48
C VAL A 147 -7.90 12.36 -1.93
N LYS A 148 -7.07 11.81 -2.82
CA LYS A 148 -5.90 11.01 -2.40
C LYS A 148 -4.76 11.04 -3.42
N PRO A 149 -3.49 10.90 -2.98
CA PRO A 149 -2.36 10.72 -3.88
C PRO A 149 -2.50 9.48 -4.75
N GLY A 150 -2.02 9.51 -5.98
CA GLY A 150 -2.04 8.39 -6.92
C GLY A 150 -1.19 7.19 -6.46
N HIS A 151 -0.01 7.46 -5.91
CA HIS A 151 1.05 6.48 -5.65
C HIS A 151 1.53 6.41 -4.18
N ASP A 152 0.76 6.85 -3.21
CA ASP A 152 1.13 6.77 -1.79
C ASP A 152 0.24 5.76 -1.04
N GLY A 153 0.71 5.26 0.10
CA GLY A 153 0.04 4.24 0.92
C GLY A 153 -0.50 4.78 2.25
N SER A 154 -0.90 3.85 3.12
CA SER A 154 -1.20 4.06 4.55
C SER A 154 -2.19 5.20 4.88
N SER A 155 -3.07 5.56 3.96
CA SER A 155 -4.01 6.70 4.08
C SER A 155 -3.32 8.06 4.25
N ILE A 156 -2.04 8.18 3.94
CA ILE A 156 -1.30 9.44 4.00
C ILE A 156 -1.78 10.33 2.85
N GLY A 157 -2.08 11.60 3.16
CA GLY A 157 -2.58 12.57 2.16
C GLY A 157 -4.02 12.33 1.69
N VAL A 158 -4.76 11.40 2.31
CA VAL A 158 -6.17 11.14 1.99
C VAL A 158 -7.05 12.14 2.74
N THR A 159 -7.92 12.82 2.00
CA THR A 159 -8.94 13.73 2.56
C THR A 159 -10.32 13.25 2.15
N LYS A 160 -11.20 13.03 3.13
CA LYS A 160 -12.63 12.76 2.93
C LYS A 160 -13.39 14.08 3.08
N LEU A 161 -14.15 14.45 2.07
CA LEU A 161 -15.03 15.62 2.08
C LEU A 161 -16.47 15.12 1.92
N ASP A 162 -17.20 15.06 3.02
CA ASP A 162 -18.63 14.78 2.99
C ASP A 162 -19.38 15.86 2.19
N ARG A 163 -20.57 15.56 1.74
CA ARG A 163 -21.40 16.46 0.94
C ARG A 163 -21.49 17.87 1.53
N ASP A 164 -21.69 18.00 2.83
CA ASP A 164 -21.86 19.30 3.50
C ASP A 164 -20.55 20.09 3.62
N ALA A 165 -19.41 19.41 3.62
CA ALA A 165 -18.07 19.99 3.66
C ALA A 165 -17.51 20.26 2.24
N LEU A 166 -18.11 19.69 1.20
CA LEU A 166 -17.63 19.77 -0.17
C LEU A 166 -17.93 21.13 -0.79
N SER A 167 -16.90 21.82 -1.19
CA SER A 167 -16.94 23.11 -1.90
C SER A 167 -15.72 23.21 -2.82
N LEU A 168 -15.72 24.16 -3.73
CA LEU A 168 -14.56 24.45 -4.57
C LEU A 168 -13.32 24.74 -3.71
N HIS A 169 -13.49 25.48 -2.63
CA HIS A 169 -12.40 25.84 -1.71
C HIS A 169 -11.84 24.62 -0.97
N SER A 170 -12.69 23.79 -0.37
CA SER A 170 -12.25 22.60 0.36
C SER A 170 -11.65 21.56 -0.57
N LEU A 171 -12.21 21.37 -1.79
CA LEU A 171 -11.64 20.47 -2.79
C LEU A 171 -10.26 20.95 -3.26
N ARG A 172 -10.09 22.26 -3.49
CA ARG A 172 -8.79 22.85 -3.84
C ARG A 172 -7.75 22.63 -2.73
N ALA A 173 -8.12 22.83 -1.48
CA ALA A 173 -7.24 22.59 -0.35
C ALA A 173 -6.82 21.11 -0.23
N ALA A 174 -7.77 20.19 -0.38
CA ALA A 174 -7.52 18.75 -0.37
C ALA A 174 -6.61 18.31 -1.54
N LEU A 175 -6.86 18.84 -2.74
CA LEU A 175 -6.03 18.58 -3.92
C LEU A 175 -4.58 19.02 -3.70
N ASN A 176 -4.36 20.21 -3.17
CA ASN A 176 -3.02 20.71 -2.89
C ASN A 176 -2.30 19.85 -1.84
N ALA A 177 -2.99 19.47 -0.76
CA ALA A 177 -2.42 18.60 0.28
C ALA A 177 -2.03 17.21 -0.26
N ALA A 178 -2.85 16.62 -1.12
CA ALA A 178 -2.52 15.35 -1.76
C ALA A 178 -1.35 15.50 -2.75
N ALA A 179 -1.29 16.62 -3.49
CA ALA A 179 -0.21 16.91 -4.45
C ALA A 179 1.15 17.19 -3.79
N GLU A 180 1.19 17.55 -2.51
CA GLU A 180 2.45 17.61 -1.74
C GLU A 180 3.09 16.23 -1.58
N ARG A 181 2.29 15.17 -1.68
CA ARG A 181 2.73 13.78 -1.58
C ARG A 181 3.01 13.17 -2.95
N ASP A 182 2.17 13.47 -3.91
CA ASP A 182 2.29 13.04 -5.30
C ASP A 182 1.93 14.21 -6.23
N ALA A 183 2.92 14.98 -6.62
CA ALA A 183 2.72 16.16 -7.47
C ALA A 183 2.21 15.81 -8.88
N ALA A 184 2.44 14.58 -9.33
CA ALA A 184 2.08 14.14 -10.68
C ALA A 184 0.62 13.74 -10.75
N GLU A 185 0.04 13.19 -9.66
CA GLU A 185 -1.26 12.56 -9.73
C GLU A 185 -2.03 12.60 -8.41
N VAL A 186 -3.24 13.18 -8.48
CA VAL A 186 -4.21 13.17 -7.39
C VAL A 186 -5.52 12.60 -7.90
N LEU A 187 -6.07 11.64 -7.19
CA LEU A 187 -7.39 11.09 -7.47
C LEU A 187 -8.46 11.83 -6.68
N VAL A 188 -9.53 12.21 -7.36
CA VAL A 188 -10.79 12.70 -6.77
C VAL A 188 -11.87 11.69 -7.11
N GLU A 189 -12.40 11.00 -6.13
CA GLU A 189 -13.34 9.89 -6.29
C GLU A 189 -14.62 10.15 -5.51
N GLU A 190 -15.77 9.61 -5.98
CA GLU A 190 -16.98 9.57 -5.18
C GLU A 190 -16.73 8.95 -3.81
N TYR A 191 -17.35 9.48 -2.77
CA TYR A 191 -17.25 8.91 -1.44
C TYR A 191 -18.25 7.77 -1.27
N ILE A 192 -17.73 6.55 -1.16
CA ILE A 192 -18.54 5.36 -0.90
C ILE A 192 -18.73 5.19 0.60
N HIS A 193 -19.93 5.41 1.08
CA HIS A 193 -20.30 5.13 2.47
C HIS A 193 -20.55 3.65 2.66
N GLY A 194 -19.99 3.07 3.72
CA GLY A 194 -20.20 1.65 4.01
C GLY A 194 -19.20 1.08 4.98
N ARG A 195 -19.28 -0.24 5.12
CA ARG A 195 -18.34 -1.03 5.91
C ARG A 195 -17.03 -1.20 5.14
N GLU A 196 -15.92 -1.20 5.85
CA GLU A 196 -14.59 -1.38 5.26
C GLU A 196 -14.08 -2.81 5.47
N PHE A 197 -13.56 -3.42 4.42
CA PHE A 197 -13.10 -4.81 4.44
C PHE A 197 -11.72 -4.93 3.82
N THR A 198 -11.01 -5.97 4.25
CA THR A 198 -9.78 -6.41 3.61
C THR A 198 -9.72 -7.93 3.51
N VAL A 199 -8.97 -8.43 2.52
CA VAL A 199 -8.73 -9.86 2.32
C VAL A 199 -7.26 -10.07 2.03
N ALA A 200 -6.57 -10.81 2.87
CA ALA A 200 -5.20 -11.21 2.61
C ALA A 200 -5.15 -12.37 1.62
N ILE A 201 -4.14 -12.35 0.77
CA ILE A 201 -3.85 -13.45 -0.17
C ILE A 201 -2.53 -14.09 0.24
N LEU A 202 -2.55 -15.41 0.46
CA LEU A 202 -1.37 -16.19 0.79
C LEU A 202 -1.26 -17.36 -0.18
N ASP A 203 -0.14 -17.44 -0.89
CA ASP A 203 0.13 -18.49 -1.89
C ASP A 203 -1.05 -18.65 -2.89
N GLY A 204 -1.52 -17.52 -3.43
CA GLY A 204 -2.63 -17.46 -4.39
C GLY A 204 -4.01 -17.79 -3.83
N LYS A 205 -4.15 -17.99 -2.51
CA LYS A 205 -5.41 -18.30 -1.85
C LYS A 205 -5.92 -17.12 -1.03
N ALA A 206 -7.19 -16.75 -1.23
CA ALA A 206 -7.84 -15.76 -0.39
C ALA A 206 -8.06 -16.32 1.02
N LEU A 207 -7.64 -15.55 2.03
CA LEU A 207 -7.95 -15.84 3.43
C LEU A 207 -9.34 -15.29 3.79
N PRO A 208 -9.85 -15.60 4.99
CA PRO A 208 -11.14 -15.07 5.43
C PRO A 208 -11.22 -13.55 5.35
N VAL A 209 -12.37 -13.03 4.94
CA VAL A 209 -12.63 -11.58 4.89
C VAL A 209 -12.55 -11.00 6.30
N ILE A 210 -11.88 -9.88 6.43
CA ILE A 210 -11.75 -9.11 7.67
C ILE A 210 -12.53 -7.82 7.53
N GLU A 211 -13.40 -7.52 8.48
CA GLU A 211 -14.03 -6.21 8.62
C GLU A 211 -13.17 -5.31 9.50
N ILE A 212 -12.93 -4.09 9.03
CA ILE A 212 -12.19 -3.04 9.73
C ILE A 212 -13.21 -2.10 10.36
N CYS A 213 -13.36 -2.16 11.67
CA CYS A 213 -14.28 -1.33 12.44
C CYS A 213 -13.50 -0.17 13.07
N ALA A 214 -13.25 0.87 12.28
CA ALA A 214 -12.57 2.07 12.75
C ALA A 214 -13.56 3.04 13.43
N PRO A 215 -13.13 3.80 14.47
CA PRO A 215 -13.95 4.82 15.11
C PRO A 215 -14.35 5.89 14.09
N GLU A 216 -15.63 6.27 14.09
CA GLU A 216 -16.18 7.29 13.20
C GLU A 216 -15.88 7.06 11.70
N GLY A 217 -15.59 5.82 11.31
CA GLY A 217 -15.20 5.47 9.94
C GLY A 217 -13.82 5.98 9.51
N SER A 218 -12.98 6.40 10.46
CA SER A 218 -11.65 6.94 10.18
C SER A 218 -10.57 5.87 10.35
N TYR A 219 -10.24 5.16 9.28
CA TYR A 219 -9.09 4.25 9.23
C TYR A 219 -7.89 4.97 8.61
N ASP A 220 -7.46 6.03 9.32
CA ASP A 220 -6.32 6.87 8.96
C ASP A 220 -4.98 6.31 9.47
N PHE A 221 -3.88 7.02 9.17
CA PHE A 221 -2.53 6.60 9.57
C PHE A 221 -2.37 6.41 11.08
N GLN A 222 -2.98 7.28 11.90
CA GLN A 222 -2.91 7.17 13.35
C GLN A 222 -3.64 5.92 13.85
N ASN A 223 -4.84 5.66 13.33
CA ASN A 223 -5.63 4.49 13.70
C ASN A 223 -5.06 3.17 13.15
N LYS A 224 -4.25 3.23 12.08
CA LYS A 224 -3.57 2.05 11.55
C LYS A 224 -2.40 1.59 12.40
N TYR A 225 -1.61 2.52 12.96
CA TYR A 225 -0.28 2.19 13.50
C TYR A 225 -0.04 2.64 14.94
N TYR A 226 -0.83 3.58 15.48
CA TYR A 226 -0.53 4.22 16.76
C TYR A 226 -1.66 4.16 17.80
N THR A 227 -2.80 3.59 17.45
CA THR A 227 -3.92 3.41 18.39
C THR A 227 -4.41 1.97 18.41
N ASP A 228 -5.01 1.56 19.53
CA ASP A 228 -5.63 0.24 19.70
C ASP A 228 -7.17 0.31 19.64
N VAL A 229 -7.72 1.38 19.05
CA VAL A 229 -9.17 1.61 19.02
C VAL A 229 -9.88 0.93 17.85
N VAL A 230 -9.13 0.52 16.81
CA VAL A 230 -9.68 -0.19 15.67
C VAL A 230 -9.94 -1.64 16.04
N ARG A 231 -11.16 -2.11 15.78
CA ARG A 231 -11.52 -3.51 15.97
C ARG A 231 -11.56 -4.22 14.62
N TYR A 232 -11.02 -5.42 14.60
CA TYR A 232 -11.02 -6.30 13.42
C TYR A 232 -11.91 -7.51 13.67
N GLU A 233 -12.89 -7.73 12.80
CA GLU A 233 -13.73 -8.94 12.84
C GLU A 233 -13.30 -9.91 11.74
N CYS A 234 -12.76 -11.07 12.15
CA CYS A 234 -12.30 -12.12 11.23
C CYS A 234 -12.85 -13.49 11.68
N PRO A 235 -13.62 -14.21 10.85
CA PRO A 235 -14.20 -13.76 9.58
C PRO A 235 -15.27 -12.68 9.77
N ALA A 236 -15.37 -11.78 8.79
CA ALA A 236 -16.42 -10.76 8.78
C ALA A 236 -17.81 -11.39 8.64
N LYS A 237 -18.79 -10.78 9.29
CA LYS A 237 -20.21 -11.17 9.12
C LYS A 237 -20.76 -10.50 7.86
N LEU A 238 -20.75 -11.23 6.76
CA LEU A 238 -21.33 -10.81 5.49
C LEU A 238 -22.79 -11.24 5.38
N PRO A 239 -23.67 -10.46 4.69
CA PRO A 239 -24.99 -10.94 4.32
C PRO A 239 -24.88 -12.15 3.39
N GLU A 240 -25.89 -13.03 3.44
CA GLU A 240 -26.01 -14.19 2.53
C GLU A 240 -26.25 -13.75 1.09
#